data_22d294a39c67d37152a89da40949c22d
#
_entry.id   22d294a39c67d37152a89da40949c22d
#
_cell.length_a   1.000
_cell.length_b   1.000
_cell.length_c   1.000
_cell.angle_alpha   90.00
_cell.angle_beta   90.00
_cell.angle_gamma   90.00
#
_symmetry.space_group_name_H-M   'P 1'
#
loop_
_entity.id
_entity.type
_entity.pdbx_description
1 polymer ?
#
loop_
_entity_poly.entity_id
_entity_poly.type
_entity_poly.pdbx_seq_one_letter_code
_entity_poly.pdbx_strand_id
1 'polypeptide(L)'
;LFDGIGGFPLAASRYGINTLWASEIEPFPIKVTKIRLPDMKHLGDITKINGAEIEPVDIITFGSPCQDLSVAGKRAGLAGERSGLFMEAVRIIKEMRNTYDGTNEPIRPRFAVWENVPGAFSSNKGEDFRVVLEEICRVKDETVTIPKPPKGKWDTVGVIMGNGYSIAWRVLDAQYWGVPQRRRRIFLVADFGGQ
;
A
#
# COMPACT_ATOMS: atom_id res chain seq x y z
N LEU A 1 -5.34 -4.23 3.50
CA LEU A 1 -6.37 -3.47 2.77
C LEU A 1 -6.51 -4.05 1.37
N PHE A 2 -7.73 -4.11 0.85
CA PHE A 2 -8.06 -4.79 -0.43
C PHE A 2 -7.63 -6.26 -0.36
N ASP A 3 -8.07 -6.92 0.68
CA ASP A 3 -7.50 -8.19 1.13
C ASP A 3 -7.78 -9.37 0.17
N GLY A 4 -8.85 -9.27 -0.60
CA GLY A 4 -9.29 -10.37 -1.46
C GLY A 4 -9.52 -11.63 -0.62
N ILE A 5 -8.98 -12.75 -1.06
CA ILE A 5 -9.09 -14.04 -0.34
C ILE A 5 -8.01 -14.25 0.73
N GLY A 6 -7.33 -13.19 1.17
CA GLY A 6 -6.34 -13.25 2.26
C GLY A 6 -4.94 -13.69 1.86
N GLY A 7 -4.46 -13.27 0.70
CA GLY A 7 -3.13 -13.65 0.22
C GLY A 7 -1.99 -13.15 1.11
N PHE A 8 -2.03 -11.87 1.48
CA PHE A 8 -1.06 -11.28 2.43
C PHE A 8 -1.17 -11.86 3.83
N PRO A 9 -2.37 -11.95 4.46
CA PRO A 9 -2.55 -12.60 5.74
C PRO A 9 -2.04 -14.03 5.79
N LEU A 10 -2.34 -14.83 4.78
CA LEU A 10 -1.86 -16.21 4.70
C LEU A 10 -0.33 -16.30 4.58
N ALA A 11 0.29 -15.41 3.80
CA ALA A 11 1.74 -15.35 3.70
C ALA A 11 2.36 -14.92 5.04
N ALA A 12 1.81 -13.91 5.69
CA ALA A 12 2.24 -13.38 6.98
C ALA A 12 2.21 -14.47 8.09
N SER A 13 1.14 -15.26 8.16
CA SER A 13 0.97 -16.29 9.18
C SER A 13 2.07 -17.36 9.15
N ARG A 14 2.64 -17.65 7.96
CA ARG A 14 3.75 -18.60 7.80
C ARG A 14 5.07 -18.11 8.43
N TYR A 15 5.16 -16.82 8.71
CA TYR A 15 6.30 -16.18 9.35
C TYR A 15 6.02 -15.70 10.78
N GLY A 16 4.93 -16.17 11.39
CA GLY A 16 4.54 -15.81 12.74
C GLY A 16 4.02 -14.37 12.88
N ILE A 17 3.61 -13.74 11.77
CA ILE A 17 3.01 -12.41 11.78
C ILE A 17 1.49 -12.57 11.90
N ASN A 18 0.90 -11.99 12.94
CA ASN A 18 -0.52 -12.03 13.18
C ASN A 18 -1.24 -10.95 12.40
N THR A 19 -2.31 -11.32 11.71
CA THR A 19 -3.19 -10.36 11.04
C THR A 19 -4.33 -9.99 11.98
N LEU A 20 -4.43 -8.71 12.33
CA LEU A 20 -5.45 -8.21 13.25
C LEU A 20 -6.75 -7.89 12.52
N TRP A 21 -6.66 -7.25 11.35
CA TRP A 21 -7.83 -6.83 10.59
C TRP A 21 -7.56 -6.78 9.08
N ALA A 22 -8.64 -6.77 8.33
CA ALA A 22 -8.63 -6.60 6.88
C ALA A 22 -9.82 -5.73 6.41
N SER A 23 -9.62 -5.03 5.30
CA SER A 23 -10.67 -4.30 4.58
C SER A 23 -10.89 -4.93 3.23
N GLU A 24 -12.11 -5.37 2.99
CA GLU A 24 -12.62 -5.97 1.75
C GLU A 24 -14.13 -5.73 1.69
N ILE A 25 -14.67 -5.51 0.50
CA ILE A 25 -16.11 -5.26 0.29
C ILE A 25 -16.83 -6.42 -0.39
N GLU A 26 -16.09 -7.26 -1.11
CA GLU A 26 -16.66 -8.36 -1.85
C GLU A 26 -17.09 -9.51 -0.94
N PRO A 27 -18.36 -9.96 -0.99
CA PRO A 27 -18.88 -10.97 -0.05
C PRO A 27 -18.17 -12.32 -0.13
N PHE A 28 -17.78 -12.74 -1.34
CA PHE A 28 -17.12 -14.04 -1.52
C PHE A 28 -15.73 -14.10 -0.88
N PRO A 29 -14.81 -13.16 -1.18
CA PRO A 29 -13.53 -13.08 -0.48
C PRO A 29 -13.67 -13.00 1.05
N ILE A 30 -14.57 -12.17 1.56
CA ILE A 30 -14.84 -12.05 3.00
C ILE A 30 -15.25 -13.41 3.60
N LYS A 31 -16.12 -14.17 2.90
CA LYS A 31 -16.53 -15.51 3.37
C LYS A 31 -15.36 -16.48 3.43
N VAL A 32 -14.46 -16.44 2.44
CA VAL A 32 -13.25 -17.29 2.42
C VAL A 32 -12.33 -16.95 3.60
N THR A 33 -12.05 -15.68 3.82
CA THR A 33 -11.14 -15.24 4.89
C THR A 33 -11.72 -15.48 6.28
N LYS A 34 -13.03 -15.33 6.49
CA LYS A 34 -13.71 -15.70 7.75
C LYS A 34 -13.56 -17.18 8.12
N ILE A 35 -13.48 -18.06 7.13
CA ILE A 35 -13.28 -19.50 7.37
C ILE A 35 -11.81 -19.80 7.66
N ARG A 36 -10.89 -19.17 6.92
CA ARG A 36 -9.46 -19.48 6.98
C ARG A 36 -8.68 -18.71 8.04
N LEU A 37 -9.17 -17.53 8.40
CA LEU A 37 -8.55 -16.59 9.33
C LEU A 37 -9.65 -16.09 10.29
N PRO A 38 -10.22 -16.96 11.13
CA PRO A 38 -11.40 -16.63 11.94
C PRO A 38 -11.18 -15.50 12.95
N ASP A 39 -9.94 -15.31 13.40
CA ASP A 39 -9.58 -14.28 14.38
C ASP A 39 -9.36 -12.89 13.73
N MET A 40 -9.30 -12.82 12.41
CA MET A 40 -9.09 -11.57 11.68
C MET A 40 -10.38 -10.74 11.63
N LYS A 41 -10.34 -9.51 12.14
CA LYS A 41 -11.47 -8.58 12.11
C LYS A 41 -11.70 -8.01 10.71
N HIS A 42 -12.93 -8.04 10.23
CA HIS A 42 -13.31 -7.41 8.95
C HIS A 42 -13.81 -5.99 9.17
N LEU A 43 -13.14 -5.00 8.56
CA LEU A 43 -13.46 -3.58 8.66
C LEU A 43 -14.42 -3.08 7.54
N GLY A 44 -14.61 -3.89 6.49
CA GLY A 44 -15.50 -3.53 5.38
C GLY A 44 -14.89 -2.51 4.41
N ASP A 45 -15.68 -1.50 4.08
CA ASP A 45 -15.36 -0.47 3.08
C ASP A 45 -14.25 0.47 3.57
N ILE A 46 -13.16 0.53 2.82
CA ILE A 46 -11.97 1.35 3.14
C ILE A 46 -12.29 2.84 3.28
N THR A 47 -13.27 3.34 2.53
CA THR A 47 -13.67 4.75 2.58
C THR A 47 -14.33 5.16 3.89
N LYS A 48 -14.77 4.17 4.69
CA LYS A 48 -15.43 4.37 5.99
C LYS A 48 -14.50 4.13 7.17
N ILE A 49 -13.27 3.70 6.93
CA ILE A 49 -12.30 3.42 7.98
C ILE A 49 -11.64 4.73 8.42
N ASN A 50 -11.64 4.97 9.73
CA ASN A 50 -10.81 5.98 10.36
C ASN A 50 -9.54 5.29 10.90
N GLY A 51 -8.39 5.61 10.30
CA GLY A 51 -7.11 5.01 10.68
C GLY A 51 -6.68 5.30 12.12
N ALA A 52 -7.19 6.38 12.70
CA ALA A 52 -6.92 6.76 14.10
C ALA A 52 -7.71 5.94 15.12
N GLU A 53 -8.79 5.27 14.70
CA GLU A 53 -9.70 4.53 15.61
C GLU A 53 -9.57 3.01 15.51
N ILE A 54 -8.87 2.52 14.49
CA ILE A 54 -8.64 1.07 14.35
C ILE A 54 -7.43 0.62 15.15
N GLU A 55 -7.40 -0.67 15.47
CA GLU A 55 -6.29 -1.27 16.21
C GLU A 55 -4.96 -1.05 15.48
N PRO A 56 -3.94 -0.46 16.13
CA PRO A 56 -2.68 -0.16 15.48
C PRO A 56 -1.88 -1.41 15.14
N VAL A 57 -1.24 -1.38 13.97
CA VAL A 57 -0.44 -2.48 13.43
C VAL A 57 0.94 -2.00 13.01
N ASP A 58 1.92 -2.90 13.04
CA ASP A 58 3.29 -2.59 12.63
C ASP A 58 3.43 -2.54 11.09
N ILE A 59 2.58 -3.28 10.38
CA ILE A 59 2.64 -3.42 8.92
C ILE A 59 1.24 -3.26 8.34
N ILE A 60 1.08 -2.40 7.33
CA ILE A 60 -0.12 -2.33 6.50
C ILE A 60 0.24 -2.82 5.09
N THR A 61 -0.47 -3.84 4.62
CA THR A 61 -0.36 -4.34 3.25
C THR A 61 -1.57 -3.92 2.43
N PHE A 62 -1.38 -3.57 1.15
CA PHE A 62 -2.49 -3.18 0.27
C PHE A 62 -2.18 -3.40 -1.21
N GLY A 63 -3.19 -3.81 -1.95
CA GLY A 63 -3.17 -4.01 -3.39
C GLY A 63 -4.32 -3.23 -4.04
N SER A 64 -4.18 -1.90 -4.16
CA SER A 64 -5.21 -1.07 -4.75
C SER A 64 -5.45 -1.39 -6.22
N PRO A 65 -6.70 -1.32 -6.72
CA PRO A 65 -6.99 -1.51 -8.14
C PRO A 65 -6.19 -0.55 -9.03
N CYS A 66 -5.67 -1.07 -10.17
CA CYS A 66 -4.85 -0.28 -11.10
C CYS A 66 -5.59 0.89 -11.73
N GLN A 67 -6.92 0.76 -11.90
CA GLN A 67 -7.75 1.77 -12.56
C GLN A 67 -7.79 3.08 -11.77
N ASP A 68 -7.59 3.02 -10.46
CA ASP A 68 -7.67 4.18 -9.57
C ASP A 68 -6.39 5.02 -9.55
N LEU A 69 -5.26 4.50 -10.04
CA LEU A 69 -4.02 5.26 -10.15
C LEU A 69 -4.13 6.38 -11.20
N SER A 70 -4.85 6.15 -12.29
CA SER A 70 -5.03 7.12 -13.37
C SER A 70 -5.84 8.36 -12.96
N VAL A 71 -6.67 8.24 -11.93
CA VAL A 71 -7.47 9.36 -11.39
C VAL A 71 -6.62 10.27 -10.49
N ALA A 72 -5.65 9.71 -9.78
CA ALA A 72 -4.72 10.49 -8.95
C ALA A 72 -3.86 11.46 -9.79
N GLY A 73 -3.58 11.14 -11.05
CA GLY A 73 -2.81 11.99 -11.97
C GLY A 73 -3.58 13.16 -12.60
N LYS A 74 -4.89 13.18 -12.56
CA LYS A 74 -5.71 14.28 -13.09
C LYS A 74 -5.91 15.41 -12.06
N ARG A 75 -4.84 16.03 -11.63
CA ARG A 75 -4.87 17.29 -10.90
C ARG A 75 -4.99 18.47 -11.87
N ALA A 76 -6.17 18.73 -12.36
CA ALA A 76 -6.49 20.02 -12.93
C ALA A 76 -7.71 20.59 -12.17
N GLY A 77 -7.44 21.50 -11.24
CA GLY A 77 -8.43 22.46 -10.73
C GLY A 77 -9.26 22.00 -9.53
N LEU A 78 -9.11 22.74 -8.42
CA LEU A 78 -10.10 23.07 -7.38
C LEU A 78 -11.10 21.96 -6.97
N ALA A 79 -10.93 21.42 -5.75
CA ALA A 79 -11.95 20.69 -4.99
C ALA A 79 -12.49 19.37 -5.61
N GLY A 80 -11.83 18.78 -6.58
CA GLY A 80 -12.17 17.47 -7.10
C GLY A 80 -11.64 16.37 -6.20
N GLU A 81 -12.52 15.54 -5.73
CA GLU A 81 -12.29 14.36 -4.89
C GLU A 81 -10.99 13.63 -5.24
N ARG A 82 -10.09 13.55 -4.27
CA ARG A 82 -8.94 12.63 -4.29
C ARG A 82 -9.44 11.22 -4.04
N SER A 83 -10.32 10.75 -4.89
CA SER A 83 -11.10 9.53 -4.73
C SER A 83 -10.45 8.32 -5.41
N GLY A 84 -9.14 8.17 -5.29
CA GLY A 84 -8.54 6.88 -5.65
C GLY A 84 -8.41 6.00 -4.41
N LEU A 85 -8.82 4.75 -4.49
CA LEU A 85 -8.72 3.78 -3.38
C LEU A 85 -7.28 3.63 -2.86
N PHE A 86 -6.27 3.89 -3.71
CA PHE A 86 -4.88 4.02 -3.27
C PHE A 86 -4.69 5.15 -2.25
N MET A 87 -5.32 6.31 -2.48
CA MET A 87 -5.22 7.45 -1.56
C MET A 87 -5.92 7.17 -0.23
N GLU A 88 -6.97 6.34 -0.22
CA GLU A 88 -7.60 5.89 1.02
C GLU A 88 -6.65 5.06 1.87
N ALA A 89 -5.87 4.16 1.25
CA ALA A 89 -4.84 3.42 1.98
C ALA A 89 -3.77 4.34 2.58
N VAL A 90 -3.30 5.34 1.81
CA VAL A 90 -2.34 6.34 2.29
C VAL A 90 -2.94 7.19 3.42
N ARG A 91 -4.22 7.57 3.31
CA ARG A 91 -4.95 8.30 4.37
C ARG A 91 -4.98 7.52 5.68
N ILE A 92 -5.36 6.25 5.64
CA ILE A 92 -5.40 5.37 6.82
C ILE A 92 -4.02 5.25 7.47
N ILE A 93 -2.96 5.09 6.67
CA ILE A 93 -1.59 5.05 7.17
C ILE A 93 -1.24 6.36 7.89
N LYS A 94 -1.52 7.51 7.29
CA LYS A 94 -1.26 8.83 7.88
C LYS A 94 -2.07 9.05 9.16
N GLU A 95 -3.36 8.75 9.15
CA GLU A 95 -4.25 8.88 10.32
C GLU A 95 -3.74 8.03 11.49
N MET A 96 -3.40 6.76 11.26
CA MET A 96 -2.86 5.89 12.30
C MET A 96 -1.53 6.44 12.86
N ARG A 97 -0.62 6.89 12.01
CA ARG A 97 0.67 7.45 12.44
C ARG A 97 0.51 8.72 13.25
N ASN A 98 -0.44 9.58 12.88
CA ASN A 98 -0.68 10.84 13.56
C ASN A 98 -1.21 10.66 15.00
N THR A 99 -1.78 9.51 15.36
CA THR A 99 -2.19 9.22 16.74
C THR A 99 -1.01 9.11 17.70
N TYR A 100 0.22 8.86 17.18
CA TYR A 100 1.44 8.76 17.98
C TYR A 100 2.25 10.05 18.02
N ASP A 101 1.80 11.09 17.31
CA ASP A 101 2.50 12.37 17.27
C ASP A 101 2.58 12.99 18.68
N GLY A 102 3.81 13.33 19.08
CA GLY A 102 4.07 13.84 20.44
C GLY A 102 4.02 12.81 21.58
N THR A 103 3.85 11.53 21.28
CA THR A 103 3.91 10.44 22.28
C THR A 103 5.31 9.81 22.36
N ASN A 104 5.58 9.04 23.42
CA ASN A 104 6.78 8.22 23.55
C ASN A 104 6.60 6.79 23.01
N GLU A 105 5.43 6.47 22.44
CA GLU A 105 5.12 5.16 21.88
C GLU A 105 5.75 4.99 20.49
N PRO A 106 6.08 3.76 20.09
CA PRO A 106 6.54 3.48 18.73
C PRO A 106 5.47 3.86 17.71
N ILE A 107 5.83 4.71 16.76
CA ILE A 107 4.89 5.18 15.71
C ILE A 107 4.51 4.03 14.78
N ARG A 108 3.23 3.78 14.65
CA ARG A 108 2.65 2.72 13.81
C ARG A 108 1.74 3.27 12.71
N PRO A 109 1.70 2.60 11.53
CA PRO A 109 2.56 1.50 11.13
C PRO A 109 4.00 1.95 10.85
N ARG A 110 4.97 1.07 11.11
CA ARG A 110 6.33 1.26 10.67
C ARG A 110 6.48 0.94 9.18
N PHE A 111 5.85 -0.14 8.72
CA PHE A 111 5.97 -0.61 7.35
C PHE A 111 4.67 -0.48 6.57
N ALA A 112 4.81 -0.16 5.29
CA ALA A 112 3.74 -0.31 4.32
C ALA A 112 4.22 -1.16 3.14
N VAL A 113 3.38 -2.10 2.69
CA VAL A 113 3.68 -2.97 1.54
C VAL A 113 2.58 -2.79 0.50
N TRP A 114 2.95 -2.25 -0.66
CA TRP A 114 2.04 -2.11 -1.78
C TRP A 114 2.33 -3.13 -2.87
N GLU A 115 1.26 -3.78 -3.38
CA GLU A 115 1.34 -4.71 -4.50
C GLU A 115 0.56 -4.18 -5.69
N ASN A 116 1.13 -4.34 -6.90
CA ASN A 116 0.39 -4.02 -8.13
C ASN A 116 0.97 -4.74 -9.35
N VAL A 117 0.30 -4.60 -10.49
CA VAL A 117 0.80 -5.14 -11.77
C VAL A 117 1.88 -4.25 -12.37
N PRO A 118 2.85 -4.82 -13.15
CA PRO A 118 3.91 -4.03 -13.78
C PRO A 118 3.43 -2.95 -14.74
N GLY A 119 2.17 -3.02 -15.20
CA GLY A 119 1.54 -1.98 -16.01
C GLY A 119 1.54 -0.60 -15.34
N ALA A 120 1.58 -0.52 -14.01
CA ALA A 120 1.66 0.73 -13.28
C ALA A 120 2.91 1.56 -13.65
N PHE A 121 4.02 0.92 -14.03
CA PHE A 121 5.24 1.62 -14.45
C PHE A 121 5.10 2.42 -15.75
N SER A 122 4.20 2.02 -16.64
CA SER A 122 3.98 2.68 -17.94
C SER A 122 2.67 3.44 -18.02
N SER A 123 1.78 3.22 -17.06
CA SER A 123 0.48 3.90 -16.99
C SER A 123 0.70 5.42 -16.97
N ASN A 124 -0.07 6.13 -17.79
CA ASN A 124 0.01 7.57 -17.93
C ASN A 124 1.44 8.08 -18.15
N LYS A 125 2.20 7.38 -19.02
CA LYS A 125 3.63 7.69 -19.33
C LYS A 125 4.51 7.71 -18.06
N GLY A 126 4.27 6.78 -17.13
CA GLY A 126 5.01 6.64 -15.88
C GLY A 126 4.59 7.58 -14.75
N GLU A 127 3.59 8.43 -15.00
CA GLU A 127 3.11 9.40 -14.00
C GLU A 127 2.41 8.72 -12.83
N ASP A 128 1.64 7.64 -13.09
CA ASP A 128 0.89 6.98 -12.03
C ASP A 128 1.81 6.36 -10.98
N PHE A 129 2.89 5.70 -11.39
CA PHE A 129 3.86 5.16 -10.44
C PHE A 129 4.68 6.27 -9.75
N ARG A 130 4.94 7.39 -10.43
CA ARG A 130 5.53 8.58 -9.82
C ARG A 130 4.68 9.06 -8.64
N VAL A 131 3.36 9.16 -8.84
CA VAL A 131 2.41 9.57 -7.78
C VAL A 131 2.41 8.56 -6.63
N VAL A 132 2.45 7.25 -6.92
CA VAL A 132 2.57 6.22 -5.87
C VAL A 132 3.81 6.45 -5.01
N LEU A 133 4.98 6.64 -5.62
CA LEU A 133 6.22 6.89 -4.89
C LEU A 133 6.14 8.18 -4.07
N GLU A 134 5.63 9.26 -4.67
CA GLU A 134 5.52 10.57 -4.04
C GLU A 134 4.58 10.55 -2.83
N GLU A 135 3.38 9.98 -2.96
CA GLU A 135 2.41 9.95 -1.87
C GLU A 135 2.83 9.01 -0.72
N ILE A 136 3.56 7.93 -1.02
CA ILE A 136 4.13 7.09 0.04
C ILE A 136 5.28 7.83 0.75
N CYS A 137 6.17 8.54 0.04
CA CYS A 137 7.18 9.38 0.66
C CYS A 137 6.55 10.46 1.56
N ARG A 138 5.44 11.04 1.13
CA ARG A 138 4.70 12.09 1.84
C ARG A 138 4.00 11.64 3.12
N VAL A 139 4.06 10.37 3.44
CA VAL A 139 3.70 9.88 4.78
C VAL A 139 4.69 10.44 5.84
N LYS A 140 5.95 10.69 5.44
CA LYS A 140 7.02 11.19 6.34
C LYS A 140 7.49 12.59 5.98
N ASP A 141 7.48 12.95 4.72
CA ASP A 141 7.97 14.25 4.24
C ASP A 141 7.00 14.80 3.19
N GLU A 142 6.13 15.70 3.63
CA GLU A 142 5.10 16.30 2.78
C GLU A 142 5.68 17.17 1.64
N THR A 143 6.93 17.59 1.76
CA THR A 143 7.60 18.45 0.79
C THR A 143 8.21 17.69 -0.39
N VAL A 144 8.31 16.37 -0.27
CA VAL A 144 8.93 15.53 -1.31
C VAL A 144 8.23 15.67 -2.65
N THR A 145 9.07 15.82 -3.67
CA THR A 145 8.66 15.76 -5.07
C THR A 145 9.53 14.74 -5.81
N ILE A 146 8.88 13.77 -6.43
CA ILE A 146 9.57 12.73 -7.20
C ILE A 146 9.65 13.16 -8.67
N PRO A 147 10.85 13.25 -9.27
CA PRO A 147 11.00 13.61 -10.67
C PRO A 147 10.42 12.52 -11.58
N LYS A 148 9.98 12.92 -12.78
CA LYS A 148 9.55 11.95 -13.80
C LYS A 148 10.74 11.07 -14.21
N PRO A 149 10.50 9.78 -14.49
CA PRO A 149 11.55 8.89 -14.91
C PRO A 149 12.05 9.31 -16.32
N PRO A 150 13.33 9.12 -16.62
CA PRO A 150 13.84 9.33 -17.96
C PRO A 150 13.01 8.54 -18.99
N LYS A 151 12.60 9.23 -20.07
CA LYS A 151 11.77 8.63 -21.13
C LYS A 151 10.42 8.05 -20.66
N GLY A 152 9.90 8.49 -19.49
CA GLY A 152 8.61 8.02 -18.95
C GLY A 152 8.58 6.54 -18.59
N LYS A 153 9.73 5.93 -18.30
CA LYS A 153 9.85 4.50 -18.01
C LYS A 153 10.60 4.27 -16.70
N TRP A 154 9.99 3.56 -15.77
CA TRP A 154 10.57 3.16 -14.49
C TRP A 154 11.34 1.84 -14.61
N ASP A 155 12.41 1.72 -13.84
CA ASP A 155 13.11 0.45 -13.67
C ASP A 155 12.29 -0.51 -12.82
N THR A 156 12.51 -1.82 -13.06
CA THR A 156 11.79 -2.90 -12.34
C THR A 156 12.26 -3.08 -10.91
N VAL A 157 13.30 -2.37 -10.49
CA VAL A 157 13.87 -2.33 -9.15
C VAL A 157 14.35 -0.92 -8.87
N GLY A 158 14.18 -0.45 -7.64
CA GLY A 158 14.69 0.84 -7.23
C GLY A 158 14.57 1.06 -5.74
N VAL A 159 15.21 2.13 -5.28
CA VAL A 159 15.20 2.56 -3.89
C VAL A 159 15.16 4.09 -3.81
N ILE A 160 14.46 4.61 -2.82
CA ILE A 160 14.47 6.01 -2.41
C ILE A 160 14.84 6.04 -0.94
N MET A 161 15.82 6.87 -0.60
CA MET A 161 16.25 7.11 0.78
C MET A 161 15.90 8.55 1.14
N GLY A 162 15.08 8.72 2.17
CA GLY A 162 14.74 10.02 2.75
C GLY A 162 15.24 10.15 4.20
N ASN A 163 14.98 11.31 4.81
CA ASN A 163 15.30 11.52 6.21
C ASN A 163 14.35 10.72 7.11
N GLY A 164 14.84 9.64 7.71
CA GLY A 164 14.06 8.77 8.60
C GLY A 164 13.04 7.87 7.89
N TYR A 165 13.19 7.65 6.59
CA TYR A 165 12.41 6.67 5.85
C TYR A 165 13.15 6.11 4.63
N SER A 166 12.72 4.96 4.16
CA SER A 166 13.18 4.38 2.89
C SER A 166 12.04 3.68 2.16
N ILE A 167 12.12 3.67 0.84
CA ILE A 167 11.18 2.97 -0.02
C ILE A 167 11.98 2.13 -1.01
N ALA A 168 11.65 0.86 -1.13
CA ALA A 168 12.25 -0.02 -2.12
C ALA A 168 11.16 -0.74 -2.92
N TRP A 169 11.35 -0.90 -4.22
CA TRP A 169 10.43 -1.68 -5.05
C TRP A 169 11.16 -2.69 -5.91
N ARG A 170 10.45 -3.76 -6.22
CA ARG A 170 10.94 -4.83 -7.09
C ARG A 170 9.78 -5.53 -7.79
N VAL A 171 10.01 -5.95 -9.04
CA VAL A 171 9.12 -6.90 -9.71
C VAL A 171 9.52 -8.32 -9.34
N LEU A 172 8.57 -9.06 -8.81
CA LEU A 172 8.70 -10.50 -8.55
C LEU A 172 7.77 -11.28 -9.49
N ASP A 173 8.17 -12.48 -9.86
CA ASP A 173 7.36 -13.38 -10.67
C ASP A 173 7.16 -14.71 -9.94
N ALA A 174 5.90 -15.09 -9.72
CA ALA A 174 5.53 -16.25 -8.93
C ALA A 174 6.15 -17.55 -9.43
N GLN A 175 6.44 -17.69 -10.74
CA GLN A 175 7.06 -18.88 -11.30
C GLN A 175 8.41 -19.25 -10.68
N TYR A 176 9.14 -18.27 -10.13
CA TYR A 176 10.43 -18.49 -9.46
C TYR A 176 10.31 -18.79 -7.96
N TRP A 177 9.06 -18.87 -7.44
CA TRP A 177 8.76 -19.07 -6.03
C TRP A 177 7.92 -20.33 -5.77
N GLY A 178 8.08 -21.34 -6.65
CA GLY A 178 7.40 -22.63 -6.48
C GLY A 178 5.95 -22.66 -6.99
N VAL A 179 5.50 -21.65 -7.70
CA VAL A 179 4.15 -21.60 -8.30
C VAL A 179 4.29 -21.70 -9.83
N PRO A 180 3.69 -22.67 -10.51
CA PRO A 180 3.78 -22.84 -11.97
C PRO A 180 2.91 -21.82 -12.72
N GLN A 181 3.06 -20.54 -12.41
CA GLN A 181 2.30 -19.44 -13.00
C GLN A 181 3.20 -18.24 -13.26
N ARG A 182 3.18 -17.72 -14.47
CA ARG A 182 3.76 -16.42 -14.80
C ARG A 182 2.87 -15.32 -14.23
N ARG A 183 3.18 -14.87 -13.00
CA ARG A 183 2.45 -13.82 -12.32
C ARG A 183 3.44 -12.77 -11.82
N ARG A 184 3.71 -11.79 -12.67
CA ARG A 184 4.60 -10.67 -12.32
C ARG A 184 3.83 -9.62 -11.54
N ARG A 185 4.43 -9.19 -10.43
CA ARG A 185 3.88 -8.13 -9.58
C ARG A 185 4.99 -7.20 -9.10
N ILE A 186 4.66 -5.92 -8.99
CA ILE A 186 5.46 -4.96 -8.26
C ILE A 186 5.16 -5.20 -6.78
N PHE A 187 6.21 -5.30 -5.98
CA PHE A 187 6.14 -5.14 -4.54
C PHE A 187 6.95 -3.91 -4.17
N LEU A 188 6.33 -3.00 -3.46
CA LEU A 188 6.96 -1.83 -2.89
C LEU A 188 6.85 -1.93 -1.38
N VAL A 189 7.98 -1.76 -0.70
CA VAL A 189 8.06 -1.74 0.77
C VAL A 189 8.55 -0.36 1.19
N ALA A 190 7.80 0.29 2.05
CA ALA A 190 8.20 1.50 2.74
C ALA A 190 8.50 1.19 4.21
N ASP A 191 9.63 1.65 4.71
CA ASP A 191 9.98 1.72 6.13
C ASP A 191 9.93 3.18 6.58
N PHE A 192 8.99 3.51 7.43
CA PHE A 192 8.78 4.87 7.95
C PHE A 192 9.47 5.13 9.28
N GLY A 193 10.14 4.16 9.87
CA GLY A 193 10.77 4.26 11.18
C GLY A 193 12.28 4.04 11.17
N GLY A 194 12.83 3.64 10.03
CA GLY A 194 14.23 3.26 9.91
C GLY A 194 15.09 4.26 9.16
N GLN A 195 16.35 4.21 9.44
CA GLN A 195 17.42 4.67 8.57
C GLN A 195 17.63 3.63 7.48
#